data_331bbc6b0b72d014cc83d96e92803f60
#
_entry.id   331bbc6b0b72d014cc83d96e92803f60
#
_cell.length_a   1.000
_cell.length_b   1.000
_cell.length_c   1.000
_cell.angle_alpha   90.00
_cell.angle_beta   90.00
_cell.angle_gamma   90.00
#
_symmetry.space_group_name_H-M   'P 1'
#
loop_
_entity.id
_entity.type
_entity.pdbx_description
1 polymer ?
#
loop_
_entity_poly.entity_id
_entity_poly.type
_entity_poly.pdbx_seq_one_letter_code
_entity_poly.pdbx_strand_id
1 'polypeptide(L)'
;NRSTDQCNFFDRFEVFEGKLAILPGSCGPWAGFDDPSPFVEVAKDLDVVFVGTGAQIAHIPPNFRSTLEGAGLGVEIMNSPTACRTYNILLSEGRRIGLALIPV
;
A
#
# COMPACT_ATOMS: atom_id res chain seq x y z
N ASN A 1 -9.81 14.94 5.25
CA ASN A 1 -9.33 14.94 5.04
C ASN A 1 -8.28 15.03 4.77
N ARG A 2 -7.87 14.84 5.28
CA ARG A 2 -6.79 15.69 4.98
C ARG A 2 -5.52 14.92 4.82
N SER A 3 -5.23 13.97 5.73
CA SER A 3 -4.13 13.06 5.49
C SER A 3 -4.33 12.28 4.21
N THR A 4 -5.58 11.99 3.88
CA THR A 4 -5.91 11.35 2.64
C THR A 4 -5.53 12.23 1.46
N ASP A 5 -5.80 13.52 1.56
CA ASP A 5 -5.43 14.44 0.51
C ASP A 5 -3.93 14.52 0.36
N GLN A 6 -3.21 14.46 1.47
CA GLN A 6 -1.76 14.49 1.43
C GLN A 6 -1.19 13.26 0.76
N CYS A 7 -1.91 12.16 0.83
CA CYS A 7 -1.48 10.90 0.27
C CYS A 7 -2.21 10.57 -1.01
N ASN A 8 -2.75 11.57 -1.68
CA ASN A 8 -3.41 11.37 -2.95
C ASN A 8 -2.37 11.09 -4.02
N PHE A 9 -2.09 9.82 -4.24
CA PHE A 9 -0.99 9.47 -5.12
C PHE A 9 -1.34 9.57 -6.60
N PHE A 10 -2.59 9.83 -6.96
CA PHE A 10 -2.88 10.20 -8.34
C PHE A 10 -2.20 11.52 -8.67
N ASP A 11 -2.11 12.41 -7.68
CA ASP A 11 -1.43 13.67 -7.88
C ASP A 11 0.05 13.59 -7.54
N ARG A 12 0.41 12.70 -6.63
CA ARG A 12 1.75 12.68 -6.06
C ARG A 12 2.59 11.51 -6.53
N PHE A 13 1.96 10.48 -7.07
CA PHE A 13 2.66 9.28 -7.47
C PHE A 13 3.79 9.60 -8.45
N GLU A 14 3.55 10.51 -9.37
CA GLU A 14 4.56 10.88 -10.36
C GLU A 14 5.69 11.68 -9.75
N VAL A 15 5.46 12.29 -8.60
CA VAL A 15 6.47 13.10 -7.93
C VAL A 15 7.44 12.23 -7.15
N PHE A 16 6.97 11.12 -6.63
CA PHE A 16 7.82 10.23 -5.86
C PHE A 16 8.59 9.34 -6.81
N GLU A 17 9.90 9.28 -6.58
CA GLU A 17 10.77 8.48 -7.41
C GLU A 17 11.03 7.10 -6.85
N GLY A 18 10.49 6.79 -5.70
CA GLY A 18 10.73 5.53 -5.05
C GLY A 18 9.44 4.86 -4.64
N LYS A 19 9.60 3.78 -3.90
CA LYS A 19 8.48 3.04 -3.39
C LYS A 19 7.79 3.81 -2.27
N LEU A 20 6.49 3.61 -2.15
CA LEU A 20 5.68 4.30 -1.14
C LEU A 20 4.96 3.31 -0.26
N ALA A 21 4.86 3.64 1.02
CA ALA A 21 3.97 2.96 1.94
C ALA A 21 2.92 3.96 2.38
N ILE A 22 1.65 3.64 2.18
CA ILE A 22 0.55 4.52 2.54
C ILE A 22 -0.30 3.79 3.58
N LEU A 23 -0.46 4.45 4.71
CA LEU A 23 -1.14 3.88 5.88
C LEU A 23 -2.14 4.88 6.40
N PRO A 24 -3.08 4.46 7.25
CA PRO A 24 -4.01 5.41 7.82
C PRO A 24 -3.27 6.53 8.53
N GLY A 25 -3.49 7.75 8.07
CA GLY A 25 -2.89 8.92 8.68
C GLY A 25 -1.46 9.22 8.29
N SER A 26 -0.83 8.42 7.44
CA SER A 26 0.55 8.69 7.05
C SER A 26 0.88 8.11 5.68
N CYS A 27 1.84 8.71 5.02
CA CYS A 27 2.41 8.13 3.82
C CYS A 27 3.85 8.61 3.73
N GLY A 28 4.68 7.79 3.08
CA GLY A 28 6.07 8.14 2.95
C GLY A 28 6.87 7.09 2.21
N PRO A 29 8.17 7.30 2.09
CA PRO A 29 9.05 6.36 1.41
C PRO A 29 9.03 5.00 2.08
N TRP A 30 9.22 3.97 1.25
CA TRP A 30 9.19 2.59 1.70
C TRP A 30 10.39 1.87 1.11
N ALA A 31 11.05 1.05 1.92
CA ALA A 31 12.26 0.36 1.48
C ALA A 31 12.00 -0.77 0.50
N GLY A 32 10.77 -1.25 0.42
CA GLY A 32 10.41 -2.32 -0.50
C GLY A 32 10.03 -3.59 0.22
N PHE A 33 10.05 -4.70 -0.52
CA PHE A 33 9.53 -5.96 0.01
C PHE A 33 10.39 -6.56 1.13
N ASP A 34 11.57 -6.03 1.35
CA ASP A 34 12.39 -6.46 2.48
C ASP A 34 11.96 -5.81 3.78
N ASP A 35 11.00 -4.90 3.73
CA ASP A 35 10.60 -4.13 4.90
C ASP A 35 9.08 -4.15 5.08
N PRO A 36 8.54 -5.23 5.66
CA PRO A 36 7.10 -5.27 5.95
C PRO A 36 6.73 -4.49 7.20
N SER A 37 7.70 -3.96 7.94
CA SER A 37 7.46 -3.33 9.24
C SER A 37 6.40 -2.26 9.24
N PRO A 38 6.35 -1.32 8.29
CA PRO A 38 5.35 -0.27 8.36
C PRO A 38 3.93 -0.79 8.43
N PHE A 39 3.67 -1.92 7.75
CA PHE A 39 2.33 -2.49 7.73
C PHE A 39 2.06 -3.33 8.97
N VAL A 40 3.07 -4.06 9.43
CA VAL A 40 2.94 -4.92 10.60
C VAL A 40 2.72 -4.10 11.87
N GLU A 41 3.39 -2.95 11.96
CA GLU A 41 3.29 -2.12 13.15
C GLU A 41 1.90 -1.55 13.37
N VAL A 42 1.13 -1.40 12.30
CA VAL A 42 -0.24 -0.89 12.39
C VAL A 42 -1.26 -1.94 11.99
N ALA A 43 -0.88 -3.21 12.04
CA ALA A 43 -1.72 -4.28 11.53
C ALA A 43 -3.09 -4.32 12.18
N LYS A 44 -3.19 -3.98 13.44
CA LYS A 44 -4.51 -3.99 14.11
C LYS A 44 -5.41 -2.88 13.61
N ASP A 45 -4.86 -1.90 12.93
CA ASP A 45 -5.65 -0.81 12.36
C ASP A 45 -5.95 -1.05 10.89
N LEU A 46 -5.52 -2.18 10.34
CA LEU A 46 -5.70 -2.50 8.94
C LEU A 46 -6.45 -3.81 8.78
N ASP A 47 -7.22 -3.91 7.71
CA ASP A 47 -7.85 -5.18 7.32
C ASP A 47 -7.09 -5.82 6.17
N VAL A 48 -6.59 -5.01 5.24
CA VAL A 48 -5.94 -5.52 4.04
C VAL A 48 -4.86 -4.54 3.57
N VAL A 49 -3.85 -5.09 2.91
CA VAL A 49 -2.82 -4.28 2.26
C VAL A 49 -2.88 -4.58 0.77
N PHE A 50 -3.03 -3.55 -0.02
CA PHE A 50 -2.92 -3.67 -1.47
C PHE A 50 -1.48 -3.44 -1.87
N VAL A 51 -0.98 -4.29 -2.76
CA VAL A 51 0.39 -4.20 -3.23
C VAL A 51 0.36 -3.87 -4.71
N GLY A 52 0.84 -2.68 -5.06
CA GLY A 52 0.98 -2.28 -6.45
C GLY A 52 2.38 -2.61 -6.93
N THR A 53 2.47 -3.43 -7.96
CA THR A 53 3.74 -4.01 -8.40
C THR A 53 4.33 -3.32 -9.63
N GLY A 54 3.93 -2.08 -9.90
CA GLY A 54 4.45 -1.34 -11.03
C GLY A 54 3.45 -1.30 -12.16
N ALA A 55 3.92 -1.11 -13.37
CA ALA A 55 3.05 -0.99 -14.53
C ALA A 55 2.25 -2.26 -14.78
N GLN A 56 2.80 -3.41 -14.41
CA GLN A 56 2.16 -4.70 -14.62
C GLN A 56 2.17 -5.50 -13.33
N ILE A 57 1.18 -6.36 -13.18
CA ILE A 57 1.12 -7.22 -12.01
C ILE A 57 2.30 -8.20 -12.04
N ALA A 58 2.90 -8.42 -10.88
CA ALA A 58 4.05 -9.30 -10.76
C ALA A 58 3.99 -10.02 -9.41
N HIS A 59 4.76 -11.08 -9.29
CA HIS A 59 4.85 -11.83 -8.05
C HIS A 59 5.59 -11.02 -7.00
N ILE A 60 5.21 -11.21 -5.75
CA ILE A 60 5.91 -10.60 -4.63
C ILE A 60 6.64 -11.69 -3.86
N PRO A 61 7.68 -11.33 -3.10
CA PRO A 61 8.42 -12.31 -2.31
C PRO A 61 7.50 -13.02 -1.33
N PRO A 62 7.59 -14.35 -1.23
CA PRO A 62 6.74 -15.09 -0.30
C PRO A 62 6.93 -14.67 1.15
N ASN A 63 8.13 -14.29 1.55
CA ASN A 63 8.38 -13.86 2.91
C ASN A 63 7.61 -12.60 3.27
N PHE A 64 7.55 -11.65 2.34
CA PHE A 64 6.81 -10.43 2.58
C PHE A 64 5.32 -10.74 2.77
N ARG A 65 4.77 -11.55 1.87
CA ARG A 65 3.37 -11.93 1.97
C ARG A 65 3.09 -12.69 3.25
N SER A 66 3.93 -13.66 3.58
CA SER A 66 3.73 -14.47 4.78
C SER A 66 3.78 -13.62 6.04
N THR A 67 4.67 -12.66 6.09
CA THR A 67 4.80 -11.79 7.25
C THR A 67 3.51 -10.97 7.45
N LEU A 68 2.97 -10.43 6.37
CA LEU A 68 1.74 -9.67 6.47
C LEU A 68 0.56 -10.55 6.86
N GLU A 69 0.46 -11.72 6.24
CA GLU A 69 -0.63 -12.64 6.55
C GLU A 69 -0.53 -13.14 7.98
N GLY A 70 0.68 -13.35 8.46
CA GLY A 70 0.91 -13.76 9.84
C GLY A 70 0.50 -12.70 10.85
N ALA A 71 0.46 -11.44 10.42
CA ALA A 71 0.01 -10.35 11.27
C ALA A 71 -1.51 -10.16 11.19
N GLY A 72 -2.20 -10.99 10.43
CA GLY A 72 -3.65 -10.92 10.33
C GLY A 72 -4.14 -10.06 9.17
N LEU A 73 -3.28 -9.72 8.24
CA LEU A 73 -3.64 -8.85 7.12
C LEU A 73 -3.94 -9.66 5.87
N GLY A 74 -4.96 -9.23 5.14
CA GLY A 74 -5.14 -9.72 3.77
C GLY A 74 -4.14 -9.04 2.86
N VAL A 75 -3.72 -9.73 1.81
CA VAL A 75 -2.77 -9.18 0.85
C VAL A 75 -3.35 -9.34 -0.54
N GLU A 76 -3.51 -8.22 -1.24
CA GLU A 76 -4.04 -8.20 -2.60
C GLU A 76 -3.00 -7.58 -3.51
N ILE A 77 -2.68 -8.28 -4.59
CA ILE A 77 -1.63 -7.87 -5.51
C ILE A 77 -2.26 -7.42 -6.81
N MET A 78 -1.83 -6.25 -7.30
CA MET A 78 -2.33 -5.72 -8.56
C MET A 78 -1.29 -4.77 -9.14
N ASN A 79 -1.48 -4.32 -10.38
CA ASN A 79 -0.58 -3.30 -10.88
C ASN A 79 -0.81 -1.99 -10.13
N SER A 80 0.17 -1.11 -10.17
CA SER A 80 0.12 0.10 -9.35
C SER A 80 -1.05 1.01 -9.70
N PRO A 81 -1.35 1.29 -10.97
CA PRO A 81 -2.52 2.13 -11.27
C PRO A 81 -3.83 1.56 -10.72
N THR A 82 -4.01 0.25 -10.83
CA THR A 82 -5.22 -0.39 -10.30
C THR A 82 -5.24 -0.33 -8.78
N ALA A 83 -4.08 -0.54 -8.15
CA ALA A 83 -3.98 -0.46 -6.70
C ALA A 83 -4.35 0.93 -6.21
N CYS A 84 -3.91 1.95 -6.91
CA CYS A 84 -4.24 3.33 -6.56
C CYS A 84 -5.74 3.58 -6.61
N ARG A 85 -6.37 3.16 -7.70
CA ARG A 85 -7.81 3.38 -7.84
C ARG A 85 -8.60 2.62 -6.79
N THR A 86 -8.24 1.35 -6.59
CA THR A 86 -8.94 0.52 -5.61
C THR A 86 -8.78 1.09 -4.21
N TYR A 87 -7.57 1.52 -3.87
CA TYR A 87 -7.31 2.12 -2.58
C TYR A 87 -8.20 3.34 -2.35
N ASN A 88 -8.28 4.24 -3.33
CA ASN A 88 -9.08 5.45 -3.19
C ASN A 88 -10.56 5.13 -3.01
N ILE A 89 -11.07 4.15 -3.77
CA ILE A 89 -12.47 3.77 -3.69
C ILE A 89 -12.79 3.23 -2.29
N LEU A 90 -11.98 2.30 -1.81
CA LEU A 90 -12.24 1.67 -0.52
C LEU A 90 -12.02 2.64 0.63
N LEU A 91 -11.06 3.54 0.49
CA LEU A 91 -10.83 4.54 1.52
C LEU A 91 -12.06 5.45 1.66
N SER A 92 -12.68 5.82 0.55
CA SER A 92 -13.87 6.65 0.59
C SER A 92 -15.06 5.91 1.21
N GLU A 93 -14.99 4.59 1.26
CA GLU A 93 -16.01 3.77 1.91
C GLU A 93 -15.71 3.51 3.39
N GLY A 94 -14.65 4.11 3.91
CA GLY A 94 -14.31 3.95 5.31
C GLY A 94 -13.57 2.66 5.63
N ARG A 95 -13.02 1.98 4.63
CA ARG A 95 -12.27 0.74 4.85
C ARG A 95 -10.89 1.04 5.42
N ARG A 96 -10.39 0.11 6.20
CA ARG A 96 -9.07 0.25 6.83
C ARG A 96 -8.06 -0.49 5.99
N ILE A 97 -7.39 0.23 5.13
CA ILE A 97 -6.50 -0.37 4.14
C ILE A 97 -5.15 0.34 4.13
N GLY A 98 -4.13 -0.43 3.77
CA GLY A 98 -2.81 0.08 3.51
C GLY A 98 -2.44 -0.17 2.06
N LEU A 99 -1.42 0.51 1.60
CA LEU A 99 -0.97 0.39 0.22
C LEU A 99 0.55 0.36 0.18
N ALA A 100 1.10 -0.67 -0.43
CA ALA A 100 2.53 -0.78 -0.71
C ALA A 100 2.68 -0.58 -2.22
N LEU A 101 3.33 0.48 -2.63
CA LEU A 101 3.31 0.92 -4.02
C LEU A 101 4.70 0.95 -4.63
N ILE A 102 4.85 0.26 -5.75
CA ILE A 102 6.05 0.31 -6.58
C ILE A 102 5.75 1.28 -7.72
N PRO A 103 6.61 2.24 -8.02
CA PRO A 103 6.36 3.19 -9.10
C PRO A 103 6.31 2.52 -10.46
N VAL A 104 5.54 3.08 -11.35
CA VAL A 104 5.47 2.60 -12.74
C VAL A 104 6.57 3.22 -13.58
#